data_567ecb9f863db35d72e8ff6602418c67
#
_entry.id   567ecb9f863db35d72e8ff6602418c67
#
_cell.length_a   1.000
_cell.length_b   1.000
_cell.length_c   1.000
_cell.angle_alpha   90.00
_cell.angle_beta   90.00
_cell.angle_gamma   90.00
#
_symmetry.space_group_name_H-M   'P 1'
#
loop_
_entity.id
_entity.type
_entity.pdbx_description
1 polymer ?
#
loop_
_entity_poly.entity_id
_entity_poly.type
_entity_poly.pdbx_seq_one_letter_code
_entity_poly.pdbx_strand_id
1 'polypeptide(L)'
;MLLAHFYGSPTNTGTAGHEEILPAIILIWDRMGMKFLHAADIHLDSPLDGLMDRVDLPGDVIKHCTRRAFEAMITLAIDEDVAFVIIAGDLYDGDWKDFSTGLFFAAQMQRLGRPCFLLRGNHDAQSVITRGLKPPGNVREFSSRTCETIGMPDLSVALHGHSFPNRAVPEDLSLTYNPPVPGMLNIGVLHSSAEDKGEHEVYAPCSVAALALKGYDYWALGHIHTRQVLHERPWIVFPGNLQGRHPREIGAKGCSLVTVEDRRIVSVEHRTVDVVRWAALDVDAAGVEINGLIGKIEREVVMAVSKAEGRPVLARLTLTGATDLHGALLADTERLVAECRAAAISISGELWVEKIRVRTHLPQVEQADMLASLRSAFMEGLDDKAISDGLIADLAYLQRRLPAEARKALALPSDAQGLQALVDDAWAVAAHALGQMDRP
;
A
#
# COMPACT_ATOMS: atom_id res chain seq x y z
N MET A 1 -10.05 -9.28 -40.63
CA MET A 1 -10.66 -9.66 -41.91
C MET A 1 -9.59 -9.64 -42.99
N LEU A 2 -8.53 -10.48 -42.89
CA LEU A 2 -7.42 -10.56 -43.87
C LEU A 2 -6.62 -11.85 -43.67
N LEU A 3 -7.30 -13.02 -43.54
CA LEU A 3 -6.69 -14.35 -43.44
C LEU A 3 -7.55 -15.44 -44.10
N ALA A 4 -8.10 -15.13 -45.29
CA ALA A 4 -8.94 -16.08 -46.03
C ALA A 4 -8.63 -16.07 -47.53
N HIS A 5 -7.36 -16.21 -47.92
CA HIS A 5 -7.03 -16.44 -49.34
C HIS A 5 -5.69 -17.15 -49.56
N PHE A 6 -5.47 -18.29 -48.93
CA PHE A 6 -4.41 -19.22 -49.31
C PHE A 6 -4.80 -20.67 -48.97
N TYR A 7 -5.82 -21.21 -49.66
CA TYR A 7 -5.98 -22.66 -49.84
C TYR A 7 -6.36 -22.93 -51.27
N GLY A 8 -5.35 -23.04 -52.13
CA GLY A 8 -5.44 -23.68 -53.42
C GLY A 8 -5.05 -25.15 -53.26
N SER A 9 -5.83 -26.03 -53.86
CA SER A 9 -5.72 -27.50 -53.79
C SER A 9 -4.35 -28.03 -54.18
N PRO A 10 -3.88 -29.16 -53.60
CA PRO A 10 -2.54 -29.67 -53.80
C PRO A 10 -2.42 -30.54 -55.06
N THR A 11 -1.46 -30.22 -55.91
CA THR A 11 -0.84 -31.21 -56.80
C THR A 11 0.64 -31.34 -56.46
N ASN A 12 0.92 -32.45 -55.82
CA ASN A 12 2.09 -33.30 -55.76
C ASN A 12 3.48 -32.78 -56.19
N THR A 13 4.44 -33.08 -55.31
CA THR A 13 5.89 -33.37 -55.36
C THR A 13 6.78 -32.35 -54.64
N GLY A 14 7.52 -32.86 -53.64
CA GLY A 14 8.72 -32.20 -53.12
C GLY A 14 8.76 -32.10 -51.59
N THR A 15 9.35 -33.07 -50.92
CA THR A 15 9.78 -33.05 -49.52
C THR A 15 10.92 -32.05 -49.34
N ALA A 16 10.58 -30.78 -49.16
CA ALA A 16 11.50 -29.74 -48.67
C ALA A 16 10.64 -28.53 -48.27
N GLY A 17 10.40 -28.31 -46.98
CA GLY A 17 9.70 -27.09 -46.58
C GLY A 17 9.22 -27.00 -45.15
N HIS A 18 9.42 -28.01 -44.29
CA HIS A 18 8.97 -27.93 -42.91
C HIS A 18 10.04 -27.43 -41.91
N GLU A 19 11.33 -27.39 -42.29
CA GLU A 19 12.41 -26.94 -41.36
C GLU A 19 12.70 -25.43 -41.40
N GLU A 20 12.27 -24.71 -42.46
CA GLU A 20 12.56 -23.27 -42.60
C GLU A 20 11.46 -22.33 -42.07
N ILE A 21 10.24 -22.84 -41.85
CA ILE A 21 9.13 -21.98 -41.36
C ILE A 21 9.19 -21.74 -39.85
N LEU A 22 9.64 -22.71 -39.09
CA LEU A 22 9.81 -22.59 -37.64
C LEU A 22 10.83 -21.52 -37.24
N PRO A 23 12.04 -21.43 -37.81
CA PRO A 23 12.98 -20.37 -37.48
C PRO A 23 12.51 -18.98 -37.94
N ALA A 24 11.73 -18.87 -39.02
CA ALA A 24 11.20 -17.59 -39.49
C ALA A 24 10.08 -17.04 -38.58
N ILE A 25 9.24 -17.91 -38.02
CA ILE A 25 8.21 -17.53 -37.05
C ILE A 25 8.88 -17.09 -35.75
N ILE A 26 9.87 -17.80 -35.23
CA ILE A 26 10.65 -17.42 -34.06
C ILE A 26 11.35 -16.08 -34.26
N LEU A 27 11.94 -15.84 -35.44
CA LEU A 27 12.58 -14.55 -35.80
C LEU A 27 11.59 -13.37 -35.90
N ILE A 28 10.32 -13.63 -36.26
CA ILE A 28 9.29 -12.60 -36.34
C ILE A 28 8.82 -12.21 -34.91
N TRP A 29 8.68 -13.18 -34.01
CA TRP A 29 8.34 -12.90 -32.60
C TRP A 29 9.50 -12.25 -31.85
N ASP A 30 10.75 -12.57 -32.14
CA ASP A 30 11.95 -11.92 -31.57
C ASP A 30 12.04 -10.41 -31.95
N ARG A 31 11.34 -9.97 -33.01
CA ARG A 31 11.23 -8.56 -33.43
C ARG A 31 9.96 -7.85 -32.97
N MET A 32 8.94 -8.58 -32.51
CA MET A 32 7.73 -7.99 -31.94
C MET A 32 7.94 -7.86 -30.45
N GLY A 33 8.02 -6.62 -29.96
CA GLY A 33 8.12 -6.34 -28.53
C GLY A 33 7.01 -7.05 -27.76
N MET A 34 7.32 -7.59 -26.58
CA MET A 34 6.34 -8.16 -25.67
C MET A 34 6.18 -7.28 -24.44
N LYS A 35 5.03 -7.38 -23.79
CA LYS A 35 4.78 -6.75 -22.50
C LYS A 35 4.48 -7.81 -21.46
N PHE A 36 4.84 -7.55 -20.22
CA PHE A 36 4.35 -8.31 -19.08
C PHE A 36 3.98 -7.38 -17.93
N LEU A 37 3.14 -7.86 -17.02
CA LEU A 37 2.69 -7.11 -15.89
C LEU A 37 3.25 -7.71 -14.61
N HIS A 38 3.79 -6.85 -13.74
CA HIS A 38 4.30 -7.21 -12.44
C HIS A 38 3.48 -6.51 -11.35
N ALA A 39 2.80 -7.32 -10.52
CA ALA A 39 2.03 -6.91 -9.35
C ALA A 39 2.51 -7.65 -8.10
N ALA A 40 2.22 -7.11 -6.93
CA ALA A 40 2.47 -7.72 -5.62
C ALA A 40 1.51 -7.14 -4.58
N ASP A 41 1.49 -7.70 -3.38
CA ASP A 41 0.85 -7.16 -2.19
C ASP A 41 -0.62 -6.76 -2.44
N ILE A 42 -1.37 -7.68 -3.08
CA ILE A 42 -2.75 -7.44 -3.50
C ILE A 42 -3.67 -7.48 -2.31
N HIS A 43 -3.46 -8.40 -1.37
CA HIS A 43 -4.25 -8.60 -0.16
C HIS A 43 -5.75 -8.57 -0.43
N LEU A 44 -6.16 -9.43 -1.35
CA LEU A 44 -7.50 -9.48 -1.87
C LEU A 44 -8.53 -9.67 -0.75
N ASP A 45 -9.55 -8.81 -0.71
CA ASP A 45 -10.58 -8.75 0.34
C ASP A 45 -10.09 -8.44 1.76
N SER A 46 -8.83 -8.04 1.93
CA SER A 46 -8.37 -7.55 3.23
C SER A 46 -9.24 -6.38 3.69
N PRO A 47 -9.78 -6.43 4.92
CA PRO A 47 -10.59 -5.34 5.43
C PRO A 47 -9.76 -4.06 5.56
N LEU A 48 -10.36 -2.91 5.19
CA LEU A 48 -9.81 -1.61 5.53
C LEU A 48 -10.10 -1.36 7.02
N ASP A 49 -9.12 -1.63 7.87
CA ASP A 49 -9.24 -1.58 9.33
C ASP A 49 -9.91 -0.30 9.84
N GLY A 50 -11.01 -0.45 10.58
CA GLY A 50 -11.74 0.62 11.24
C GLY A 50 -12.60 1.50 10.33
N LEU A 51 -12.76 1.16 9.03
CA LEU A 51 -13.61 1.93 8.11
C LEU A 51 -14.94 1.24 7.78
N MET A 52 -15.00 -0.09 7.90
CA MET A 52 -16.15 -0.89 7.45
C MET A 52 -17.44 -0.58 8.22
N ASP A 53 -17.34 -0.21 9.51
CA ASP A 53 -18.48 0.05 10.37
C ASP A 53 -18.88 1.53 10.42
N ARG A 54 -18.22 2.37 9.63
CA ARG A 54 -18.47 3.82 9.63
C ARG A 54 -19.55 4.17 8.64
N VAL A 55 -20.70 4.68 9.17
CA VAL A 55 -21.85 5.14 8.39
C VAL A 55 -21.62 6.44 7.60
N ASP A 56 -20.59 7.20 7.94
CA ASP A 56 -20.23 8.46 7.31
C ASP A 56 -19.24 8.30 6.13
N LEU A 57 -18.86 7.07 5.81
CA LEU A 57 -18.00 6.73 4.68
C LEU A 57 -18.77 5.97 3.59
N PRO A 58 -18.33 6.05 2.33
CA PRO A 58 -19.01 5.37 1.22
C PRO A 58 -18.77 3.85 1.29
N GLY A 59 -19.56 3.16 2.11
CA GLY A 59 -19.40 1.73 2.40
C GLY A 59 -19.27 0.86 1.16
N ASP A 60 -20.05 1.12 0.10
CA ASP A 60 -20.00 0.34 -1.15
C ASP A 60 -18.71 0.55 -1.93
N VAL A 61 -18.09 1.74 -1.84
CA VAL A 61 -16.82 2.04 -2.51
C VAL A 61 -15.66 1.37 -1.77
N ILE A 62 -15.71 1.39 -0.44
CA ILE A 62 -14.62 0.89 0.42
C ILE A 62 -14.63 -0.63 0.48
N LYS A 63 -15.81 -1.25 0.60
CA LYS A 63 -15.98 -2.68 0.87
C LYS A 63 -15.33 -3.60 -0.16
N HIS A 64 -15.26 -3.19 -1.42
CA HIS A 64 -14.74 -4.01 -2.52
C HIS A 64 -13.59 -3.34 -3.29
N CYS A 65 -12.92 -2.36 -2.67
CA CYS A 65 -11.89 -1.59 -3.38
C CYS A 65 -10.71 -2.48 -3.84
N THR A 66 -10.28 -3.46 -3.06
CA THR A 66 -9.21 -4.39 -3.45
C THR A 66 -9.63 -5.28 -4.63
N ARG A 67 -10.88 -5.79 -4.66
CA ARG A 67 -11.42 -6.54 -5.82
C ARG A 67 -11.47 -5.66 -7.07
N ARG A 68 -11.98 -4.46 -6.95
CA ARG A 68 -12.10 -3.52 -8.09
C ARG A 68 -10.73 -3.09 -8.63
N ALA A 69 -9.75 -2.88 -7.75
CA ALA A 69 -8.38 -2.61 -8.17
C ALA A 69 -7.76 -3.82 -8.90
N PHE A 70 -8.03 -5.04 -8.42
CA PHE A 70 -7.61 -6.26 -9.09
C PHE A 70 -8.29 -6.43 -10.45
N GLU A 71 -9.61 -6.19 -10.56
CA GLU A 71 -10.33 -6.19 -11.84
C GLU A 71 -9.77 -5.15 -12.82
N ALA A 72 -9.42 -3.96 -12.35
CA ALA A 72 -8.79 -2.92 -13.15
C ALA A 72 -7.39 -3.37 -13.67
N MET A 73 -6.60 -4.04 -12.83
CA MET A 73 -5.32 -4.64 -13.23
C MET A 73 -5.51 -5.71 -14.32
N ILE A 74 -6.51 -6.59 -14.18
CA ILE A 74 -6.80 -7.62 -15.18
C ILE A 74 -7.27 -6.99 -16.49
N THR A 75 -8.11 -5.96 -16.43
CA THR A 75 -8.54 -5.19 -17.60
C THR A 75 -7.34 -4.57 -18.31
N LEU A 76 -6.46 -3.90 -17.55
CA LEU A 76 -5.21 -3.34 -18.07
C LEU A 76 -4.35 -4.41 -18.75
N ALA A 77 -4.20 -5.60 -18.13
CA ALA A 77 -3.41 -6.69 -18.71
C ALA A 77 -3.98 -7.18 -20.05
N ILE A 78 -5.31 -7.21 -20.19
CA ILE A 78 -5.99 -7.58 -21.44
C ILE A 78 -5.83 -6.47 -22.49
N ASP A 79 -6.06 -5.22 -22.12
CA ASP A 79 -6.01 -4.07 -23.03
C ASP A 79 -4.59 -3.82 -23.57
N GLU A 80 -3.57 -4.05 -22.75
CA GLU A 80 -2.15 -3.94 -23.14
C GLU A 80 -1.63 -5.21 -23.84
N ASP A 81 -2.46 -6.24 -24.00
CA ASP A 81 -2.13 -7.53 -24.61
C ASP A 81 -0.85 -8.15 -24.02
N VAL A 82 -0.77 -8.19 -22.69
CA VAL A 82 0.44 -8.72 -22.02
C VAL A 82 0.61 -10.21 -22.30
N ALA A 83 1.86 -10.64 -22.49
CA ALA A 83 2.19 -12.05 -22.70
C ALA A 83 1.96 -12.90 -21.45
N PHE A 84 2.19 -12.34 -20.28
CA PHE A 84 1.97 -12.99 -18.97
C PHE A 84 1.88 -11.95 -17.83
N VAL A 85 1.44 -12.42 -16.66
CA VAL A 85 1.37 -11.66 -15.40
C VAL A 85 2.25 -12.33 -14.36
N ILE A 86 2.95 -11.53 -13.55
CA ILE A 86 3.67 -11.96 -12.35
C ILE A 86 2.96 -11.36 -11.12
N ILE A 87 2.68 -12.19 -10.11
CA ILE A 87 2.24 -11.77 -8.78
C ILE A 87 3.33 -12.18 -7.79
N ALA A 88 4.08 -11.19 -7.30
CA ALA A 88 5.25 -11.41 -6.46
C ALA A 88 4.92 -11.47 -4.96
N GLY A 89 3.90 -12.23 -4.59
CA GLY A 89 3.50 -12.51 -3.21
C GLY A 89 2.38 -11.65 -2.68
N ASP A 90 1.84 -12.12 -1.55
CA ASP A 90 0.76 -11.54 -0.79
C ASP A 90 -0.50 -11.25 -1.61
N LEU A 91 -0.96 -12.31 -2.30
CA LEU A 91 -2.24 -12.29 -3.00
C LEU A 91 -3.41 -12.23 -2.03
N TYR A 92 -3.37 -13.03 -0.94
CA TYR A 92 -4.39 -13.09 0.10
C TYR A 92 -3.87 -12.54 1.42
N ASP A 93 -4.80 -12.16 2.31
CA ASP A 93 -4.45 -11.86 3.70
C ASP A 93 -4.54 -13.13 4.55
N GLY A 94 -3.51 -13.44 5.33
CA GLY A 94 -3.37 -14.71 6.05
C GLY A 94 -4.53 -15.03 6.99
N ASP A 95 -5.13 -14.01 7.60
CA ASP A 95 -6.25 -14.15 8.53
C ASP A 95 -7.62 -14.20 7.85
N TRP A 96 -7.68 -13.95 6.55
CA TRP A 96 -8.91 -13.93 5.78
C TRP A 96 -9.35 -15.36 5.40
N LYS A 97 -10.59 -15.72 5.72
CA LYS A 97 -11.09 -17.11 5.59
C LYS A 97 -12.24 -17.28 4.61
N ASP A 98 -12.58 -16.24 3.84
CA ASP A 98 -13.68 -16.31 2.88
C ASP A 98 -13.23 -16.95 1.56
N PHE A 99 -13.68 -18.17 1.30
CA PHE A 99 -13.40 -18.90 0.06
C PHE A 99 -13.96 -18.19 -1.20
N SER A 100 -14.93 -17.28 -1.06
CA SER A 100 -15.44 -16.49 -2.18
C SER A 100 -14.34 -15.62 -2.81
N THR A 101 -13.35 -15.21 -2.02
CA THR A 101 -12.16 -14.50 -2.47
C THR A 101 -11.34 -15.33 -3.46
N GLY A 102 -11.13 -16.62 -3.14
CA GLY A 102 -10.42 -17.52 -4.05
C GLY A 102 -11.20 -17.84 -5.31
N LEU A 103 -12.54 -17.95 -5.23
CA LEU A 103 -13.38 -18.12 -6.42
C LEU A 103 -13.38 -16.87 -7.30
N PHE A 104 -13.39 -15.68 -6.69
CA PHE A 104 -13.26 -14.43 -7.42
C PHE A 104 -11.91 -14.37 -8.16
N PHE A 105 -10.80 -14.66 -7.50
CA PHE A 105 -9.49 -14.76 -8.13
C PHE A 105 -9.50 -15.72 -9.32
N ALA A 106 -10.06 -16.92 -9.13
CA ALA A 106 -10.14 -17.92 -10.19
C ALA A 106 -10.93 -17.41 -11.41
N ALA A 107 -12.05 -16.72 -11.19
CA ALA A 107 -12.85 -16.13 -12.27
C ALA A 107 -12.06 -15.04 -13.03
N GLN A 108 -11.32 -14.18 -12.32
CA GLN A 108 -10.50 -13.15 -12.96
C GLN A 108 -9.32 -13.74 -13.76
N MET A 109 -8.72 -14.84 -13.27
CA MET A 109 -7.67 -15.54 -14.02
C MET A 109 -8.21 -16.21 -15.30
N GLN A 110 -9.42 -16.77 -15.25
CA GLN A 110 -10.09 -17.26 -16.46
C GLN A 110 -10.38 -16.13 -17.45
N ARG A 111 -10.82 -14.96 -16.98
CA ARG A 111 -11.04 -13.76 -17.79
C ARG A 111 -9.74 -13.27 -18.43
N LEU A 112 -8.63 -13.28 -17.70
CA LEU A 112 -7.30 -12.90 -18.20
C LEU A 112 -6.88 -13.78 -19.39
N GLY A 113 -7.08 -15.09 -19.30
CA GLY A 113 -6.73 -16.06 -20.34
C GLY A 113 -5.25 -16.14 -20.72
N ARG A 114 -4.37 -15.43 -20.00
CA ARG A 114 -2.92 -15.43 -20.17
C ARG A 114 -2.25 -16.15 -19.00
N PRO A 115 -1.01 -16.65 -19.17
CA PRO A 115 -0.26 -17.24 -18.07
C PRO A 115 -0.09 -16.24 -16.91
N CYS A 116 -0.30 -16.71 -15.67
CA CYS A 116 -0.03 -15.97 -14.45
C CYS A 116 0.92 -16.77 -13.58
N PHE A 117 2.03 -16.17 -13.18
CA PHE A 117 3.04 -16.78 -12.32
C PHE A 117 2.92 -16.18 -10.92
N LEU A 118 2.57 -17.03 -9.96
CA LEU A 118 2.30 -16.65 -8.58
C LEU A 118 3.41 -17.12 -7.66
N LEU A 119 3.96 -16.22 -6.86
CA LEU A 119 4.83 -16.54 -5.75
C LEU A 119 4.06 -16.31 -4.44
N ARG A 120 4.22 -17.18 -3.43
CA ARG A 120 3.65 -16.95 -2.10
C ARG A 120 4.53 -16.02 -1.29
N GLY A 121 3.92 -14.99 -0.70
CA GLY A 121 4.52 -14.17 0.35
C GLY A 121 4.24 -14.71 1.75
N ASN A 122 4.51 -13.88 2.77
CA ASN A 122 4.33 -14.25 4.17
C ASN A 122 2.84 -14.40 4.57
N HIS A 123 1.93 -13.60 4.01
CA HIS A 123 0.49 -13.73 4.24
C HIS A 123 -0.10 -14.97 3.55
N ASP A 124 0.30 -15.25 2.31
CA ASP A 124 -0.16 -16.42 1.55
C ASP A 124 0.23 -17.75 2.22
N ALA A 125 1.43 -17.83 2.80
CA ALA A 125 1.91 -19.03 3.46
C ALA A 125 1.03 -19.46 4.64
N GLN A 126 0.28 -18.57 5.25
CA GLN A 126 -0.70 -18.82 6.32
C GLN A 126 -2.13 -18.98 5.81
N SER A 127 -2.45 -18.47 4.61
CA SER A 127 -3.80 -18.42 4.10
C SER A 127 -4.44 -19.80 3.98
N VAL A 128 -5.65 -19.94 4.52
CA VAL A 128 -6.48 -21.15 4.35
C VAL A 128 -7.00 -21.29 2.93
N ILE A 129 -7.16 -20.18 2.20
CA ILE A 129 -7.61 -20.16 0.80
C ILE A 129 -6.55 -20.82 -0.08
N THR A 130 -5.30 -20.44 0.09
CA THR A 130 -4.15 -21.00 -0.64
C THR A 130 -4.06 -22.53 -0.48
N ARG A 131 -4.43 -23.05 0.69
CA ARG A 131 -4.41 -24.52 0.98
C ARG A 131 -5.64 -25.25 0.47
N GLY A 132 -6.78 -24.55 0.37
CA GLY A 132 -8.09 -25.15 0.12
C GLY A 132 -8.54 -25.16 -1.34
N LEU A 133 -8.04 -24.25 -2.18
CA LEU A 133 -8.47 -24.11 -3.57
C LEU A 133 -7.30 -24.35 -4.53
N LYS A 134 -7.57 -25.16 -5.57
CA LYS A 134 -6.62 -25.32 -6.67
C LYS A 134 -6.69 -24.10 -7.58
N PRO A 135 -5.54 -23.53 -7.95
CA PRO A 135 -5.52 -22.43 -8.91
C PRO A 135 -6.03 -22.88 -10.29
N PRO A 136 -6.57 -21.97 -11.11
CA PRO A 136 -6.93 -22.23 -12.50
C PRO A 136 -5.73 -22.71 -13.34
N GLY A 137 -6.01 -23.38 -14.47
CA GLY A 137 -4.99 -23.99 -15.31
C GLY A 137 -3.97 -23.03 -15.92
N ASN A 138 -4.30 -21.73 -16.02
CA ASN A 138 -3.38 -20.70 -16.49
C ASN A 138 -2.55 -20.06 -15.36
N VAL A 139 -2.75 -20.45 -14.09
CA VAL A 139 -1.97 -20.00 -12.94
C VAL A 139 -0.94 -21.06 -12.57
N ARG A 140 0.32 -20.68 -12.54
CA ARG A 140 1.42 -21.53 -12.08
C ARG A 140 2.07 -20.89 -10.87
N GLU A 141 2.04 -21.63 -9.76
CA GLU A 141 2.63 -21.22 -8.51
C GLU A 141 4.06 -21.77 -8.39
N PHE A 142 5.01 -20.93 -7.95
CA PHE A 142 6.39 -21.36 -7.69
C PHE A 142 6.48 -22.29 -6.47
N SER A 143 7.43 -23.23 -6.53
CA SER A 143 7.70 -24.13 -5.42
C SER A 143 8.09 -23.38 -4.14
N SER A 144 7.63 -23.88 -2.98
CA SER A 144 8.05 -23.42 -1.66
C SER A 144 9.17 -24.26 -1.03
N ARG A 145 9.70 -25.27 -1.75
CA ARG A 145 10.78 -26.14 -1.26
C ARG A 145 12.15 -25.68 -1.72
N THR A 146 12.24 -25.29 -2.96
CA THR A 146 13.48 -24.86 -3.62
C THR A 146 13.14 -23.83 -4.69
N CYS A 147 14.10 -23.01 -5.08
CA CYS A 147 13.94 -22.16 -6.25
C CYS A 147 13.61 -22.99 -7.49
N GLU A 148 12.55 -22.62 -8.15
CA GLU A 148 12.09 -23.21 -9.41
C GLU A 148 12.40 -22.30 -10.59
N THR A 149 12.82 -22.87 -11.70
CA THR A 149 12.97 -22.15 -12.97
C THR A 149 11.88 -22.61 -13.94
N ILE A 150 11.08 -21.67 -14.43
CA ILE A 150 10.01 -21.89 -15.39
C ILE A 150 10.42 -21.25 -16.72
N GLY A 151 10.69 -22.06 -17.72
CA GLY A 151 11.01 -21.59 -19.08
C GLY A 151 9.75 -21.36 -19.92
N MET A 152 9.75 -20.28 -20.67
CA MET A 152 8.81 -19.98 -21.76
C MET A 152 9.61 -19.85 -23.05
N PRO A 153 9.94 -20.97 -23.73
CA PRO A 153 10.82 -20.96 -24.91
C PRO A 153 10.29 -20.07 -26.03
N ASP A 154 8.98 -20.08 -26.27
CA ASP A 154 8.32 -19.30 -27.33
C ASP A 154 8.48 -17.78 -27.14
N LEU A 155 8.71 -17.32 -25.89
CA LEU A 155 8.96 -15.92 -25.55
C LEU A 155 10.44 -15.65 -25.25
N SER A 156 11.29 -16.68 -25.27
CA SER A 156 12.69 -16.60 -24.83
C SER A 156 12.83 -16.03 -23.40
N VAL A 157 11.94 -16.42 -22.45
CA VAL A 157 11.90 -15.95 -21.06
C VAL A 157 12.11 -17.11 -20.09
N ALA A 158 12.91 -16.89 -19.06
CA ALA A 158 13.06 -17.76 -17.90
C ALA A 158 12.66 -17.02 -16.62
N LEU A 159 11.69 -17.54 -15.90
CA LEU A 159 11.25 -17.05 -14.61
C LEU A 159 11.86 -17.90 -13.49
N HIS A 160 12.45 -17.27 -12.48
CA HIS A 160 13.03 -17.93 -11.34
C HIS A 160 12.30 -17.47 -10.08
N GLY A 161 11.77 -18.39 -9.27
CA GLY A 161 11.00 -18.02 -8.08
C GLY A 161 11.11 -19.05 -6.96
N HIS A 162 10.98 -18.58 -5.72
CA HIS A 162 10.96 -19.39 -4.53
C HIS A 162 9.88 -18.86 -3.59
N SER A 163 8.75 -19.55 -3.51
CA SER A 163 7.63 -19.21 -2.62
C SER A 163 8.00 -19.40 -1.16
N PHE A 164 7.44 -18.60 -0.27
CA PHE A 164 7.62 -18.78 1.17
C PHE A 164 7.01 -20.10 1.65
N PRO A 165 7.78 -20.94 2.37
CA PRO A 165 7.25 -22.16 2.98
C PRO A 165 6.42 -21.88 4.23
N ASN A 166 6.74 -20.79 4.96
CA ASN A 166 6.13 -20.36 6.21
C ASN A 166 6.02 -18.84 6.24
N ARG A 167 5.26 -18.30 7.20
CA ARG A 167 5.15 -16.85 7.38
C ARG A 167 6.51 -16.18 7.65
N ALA A 168 7.30 -16.76 8.54
CA ALA A 168 8.60 -16.21 8.91
C ALA A 168 9.72 -16.89 8.11
N VAL A 169 10.40 -16.13 7.28
CA VAL A 169 11.57 -16.55 6.51
C VAL A 169 12.69 -15.55 6.79
N PRO A 170 13.54 -15.81 7.80
CA PRO A 170 14.65 -14.91 8.16
C PRO A 170 15.86 -15.03 7.24
N GLU A 171 15.93 -16.09 6.42
CA GLU A 171 17.06 -16.37 5.55
C GLU A 171 16.96 -15.57 4.23
N ASP A 172 18.13 -15.23 3.66
CA ASP A 172 18.23 -14.66 2.32
C ASP A 172 17.92 -15.72 1.26
N LEU A 173 16.67 -15.74 0.77
CA LEU A 173 16.26 -16.67 -0.28
C LEU A 173 16.95 -16.40 -1.62
N SER A 174 17.42 -15.18 -1.90
CA SER A 174 18.07 -14.84 -3.17
C SER A 174 19.32 -15.67 -3.44
N LEU A 175 19.97 -16.14 -2.41
CA LEU A 175 21.15 -17.01 -2.49
C LEU A 175 20.83 -18.39 -3.10
N THR A 176 19.58 -18.85 -2.96
CA THR A 176 19.12 -20.15 -3.45
C THR A 176 18.71 -20.15 -4.91
N TYR A 177 18.62 -18.96 -5.55
CA TYR A 177 18.15 -18.82 -6.94
C TYR A 177 19.14 -19.45 -7.93
N ASN A 178 18.59 -20.11 -8.93
CA ASN A 178 19.33 -20.79 -9.98
C ASN A 178 20.19 -19.83 -10.81
N PRO A 179 21.26 -20.28 -11.46
CA PRO A 179 21.96 -19.49 -12.47
C PRO A 179 21.02 -19.03 -13.60
N PRO A 180 21.31 -17.89 -14.27
CA PRO A 180 20.55 -17.44 -15.42
C PRO A 180 20.59 -18.47 -16.56
N VAL A 181 19.48 -18.62 -17.28
CA VAL A 181 19.40 -19.47 -18.46
C VAL A 181 20.00 -18.72 -19.66
N PRO A 182 21.08 -19.23 -20.27
CA PRO A 182 21.73 -18.56 -21.41
C PRO A 182 20.76 -18.33 -22.58
N GLY A 183 20.81 -17.14 -23.15
CA GLY A 183 20.00 -16.80 -24.33
C GLY A 183 18.54 -16.45 -24.05
N MET A 184 18.11 -16.41 -22.77
CA MET A 184 16.78 -15.99 -22.36
C MET A 184 16.82 -14.68 -21.58
N LEU A 185 15.70 -13.96 -21.56
CA LEU A 185 15.44 -12.90 -20.60
C LEU A 185 15.18 -13.56 -19.24
N ASN A 186 16.03 -13.29 -18.25
CA ASN A 186 15.96 -13.92 -16.94
C ASN A 186 15.27 -12.98 -15.94
N ILE A 187 14.19 -13.43 -15.33
CA ILE A 187 13.38 -12.68 -14.38
C ILE A 187 13.36 -13.41 -13.05
N GLY A 188 13.88 -12.80 -11.98
CA GLY A 188 13.74 -13.28 -10.63
C GLY A 188 12.44 -12.77 -10.02
N VAL A 189 11.66 -13.63 -9.36
CA VAL A 189 10.46 -13.28 -8.62
C VAL A 189 10.71 -13.56 -7.17
N LEU A 190 10.69 -12.54 -6.29
CA LEU A 190 11.06 -12.67 -4.88
C LEU A 190 10.20 -11.78 -4.00
N HIS A 191 9.64 -12.36 -2.94
CA HIS A 191 8.99 -11.59 -1.88
C HIS A 191 10.02 -11.33 -0.77
N SER A 192 10.37 -10.07 -0.48
CA SER A 192 11.52 -9.73 0.36
C SER A 192 11.43 -8.31 0.90
N SER A 193 11.90 -8.09 2.12
CA SER A 193 12.12 -6.75 2.66
C SER A 193 13.29 -6.01 1.99
N ALA A 194 14.13 -6.72 1.22
CA ALA A 194 15.33 -6.18 0.59
C ALA A 194 16.17 -5.32 1.58
N GLU A 195 16.52 -4.09 1.22
CA GLU A 195 17.28 -3.14 2.05
C GLU A 195 16.38 -2.32 3.00
N ASP A 196 15.18 -2.80 3.36
CA ASP A 196 14.31 -2.07 4.30
C ASP A 196 15.02 -1.87 5.64
N LYS A 197 15.13 -0.62 6.06
CA LYS A 197 15.89 -0.19 7.25
C LYS A 197 15.04 -0.24 8.54
N GLY A 198 14.03 -1.10 8.61
CA GLY A 198 13.28 -1.38 9.84
C GLY A 198 11.94 -0.66 9.97
N GLU A 199 11.34 -0.20 8.88
CA GLU A 199 9.94 0.27 8.86
C GLU A 199 8.93 -0.89 8.78
N HIS A 200 9.39 -2.06 8.33
CA HIS A 200 8.59 -3.30 8.20
C HIS A 200 9.25 -4.47 8.93
N GLU A 201 8.49 -5.53 9.19
CA GLU A 201 9.04 -6.79 9.67
C GLU A 201 10.00 -7.36 8.61
N VAL A 202 11.16 -7.83 9.04
CA VAL A 202 12.22 -8.31 8.14
C VAL A 202 11.90 -9.73 7.67
N TYR A 203 11.60 -9.88 6.38
CA TYR A 203 11.33 -11.17 5.73
C TYR A 203 12.26 -11.35 4.52
N ALA A 204 12.89 -12.53 4.43
CA ALA A 204 13.81 -12.92 3.35
C ALA A 204 14.74 -11.77 2.94
N PRO A 205 15.50 -11.18 3.89
CA PRO A 205 16.30 -9.98 3.62
C PRO A 205 17.36 -10.29 2.57
N CYS A 206 17.57 -9.36 1.63
CA CYS A 206 18.63 -9.48 0.62
C CYS A 206 19.21 -8.11 0.29
N SER A 207 20.41 -8.06 -0.27
CA SER A 207 20.99 -6.79 -0.71
C SER A 207 20.74 -6.55 -2.21
N VAL A 208 20.45 -5.30 -2.58
CA VAL A 208 20.31 -4.87 -3.98
C VAL A 208 21.56 -5.21 -4.79
N ALA A 209 22.74 -5.03 -4.19
CA ALA A 209 24.01 -5.38 -4.84
C ALA A 209 24.12 -6.88 -5.17
N ALA A 210 23.68 -7.76 -4.26
CA ALA A 210 23.69 -9.21 -4.50
C ALA A 210 22.70 -9.58 -5.63
N LEU A 211 21.49 -8.99 -5.65
CA LEU A 211 20.53 -9.19 -6.72
C LEU A 211 21.09 -8.72 -8.07
N ALA A 212 21.72 -7.56 -8.12
CA ALA A 212 22.31 -7.01 -9.35
C ALA A 212 23.43 -7.90 -9.94
N LEU A 213 24.19 -8.59 -9.08
CA LEU A 213 25.28 -9.49 -9.51
C LEU A 213 24.79 -10.89 -9.93
N LYS A 214 23.52 -11.25 -9.73
CA LYS A 214 22.99 -12.58 -10.05
C LYS A 214 22.96 -12.89 -11.56
N GLY A 215 23.00 -11.86 -12.41
CA GLY A 215 22.97 -12.00 -13.86
C GLY A 215 21.57 -12.10 -14.45
N TYR A 216 20.54 -11.69 -13.71
CA TYR A 216 19.17 -11.56 -14.19
C TYR A 216 18.94 -10.17 -14.79
N ASP A 217 17.94 -10.05 -15.65
CA ASP A 217 17.59 -8.81 -16.34
C ASP A 217 16.55 -7.98 -15.56
N TYR A 218 15.72 -8.68 -14.76
CA TYR A 218 14.65 -8.08 -13.95
C TYR A 218 14.46 -8.83 -12.65
N TRP A 219 14.21 -8.09 -11.56
CA TRP A 219 13.74 -8.63 -10.31
C TRP A 219 12.34 -8.07 -10.00
N ALA A 220 11.36 -8.96 -10.03
CA ALA A 220 10.00 -8.69 -9.59
C ALA A 220 9.90 -8.91 -8.08
N LEU A 221 9.96 -7.82 -7.31
CA LEU A 221 9.91 -7.87 -5.86
C LEU A 221 8.50 -7.63 -5.34
N GLY A 222 8.15 -8.24 -4.19
CA GLY A 222 6.97 -7.95 -3.38
C GLY A 222 7.35 -7.74 -1.92
N HIS A 223 6.38 -7.36 -1.07
CA HIS A 223 6.45 -7.04 0.35
C HIS A 223 6.35 -5.55 0.68
N ILE A 224 6.95 -4.68 -0.11
CA ILE A 224 6.90 -3.23 0.13
C ILE A 224 5.73 -2.61 -0.63
N HIS A 225 4.76 -2.05 0.11
CA HIS A 225 3.51 -1.49 -0.44
C HIS A 225 3.69 -0.14 -1.17
N THR A 226 4.88 0.42 -1.14
CA THR A 226 5.23 1.64 -1.87
C THR A 226 6.06 1.28 -3.09
N ARG A 227 5.66 1.80 -4.27
CA ARG A 227 6.44 1.60 -5.48
C ARG A 227 7.85 2.16 -5.34
N GLN A 228 8.85 1.33 -5.66
CA GLN A 228 10.26 1.71 -5.65
C GLN A 228 10.99 1.04 -6.81
N VAL A 229 11.88 1.79 -7.47
CA VAL A 229 12.87 1.28 -8.39
C VAL A 229 14.21 1.35 -7.66
N LEU A 230 14.72 0.20 -7.21
CA LEU A 230 15.96 0.12 -6.43
C LEU A 230 17.20 0.13 -7.33
N HIS A 231 17.04 -0.37 -8.57
CA HIS A 231 18.12 -0.44 -9.56
C HIS A 231 17.55 -0.52 -10.97
N GLU A 232 18.23 0.01 -11.97
CA GLU A 232 17.72 0.07 -13.36
C GLU A 232 18.45 -0.88 -14.34
N ARG A 233 19.62 -1.40 -13.99
CA ARG A 233 20.41 -2.31 -14.86
C ARG A 233 21.23 -3.32 -14.05
N PRO A 234 20.65 -4.49 -13.70
CA PRO A 234 19.29 -4.97 -14.01
C PRO A 234 18.19 -4.17 -13.29
N TRP A 235 16.96 -4.25 -13.77
CA TRP A 235 15.82 -3.65 -13.08
C TRP A 235 15.49 -4.42 -11.81
N ILE A 236 15.41 -3.73 -10.67
CA ILE A 236 15.01 -4.28 -9.37
C ILE A 236 13.87 -3.41 -8.86
N VAL A 237 12.65 -3.94 -8.81
CA VAL A 237 11.43 -3.13 -8.69
C VAL A 237 10.47 -3.72 -7.66
N PHE A 238 10.02 -2.88 -6.73
CA PHE A 238 8.79 -3.08 -5.98
C PHE A 238 7.66 -2.36 -6.74
N PRO A 239 6.58 -3.01 -7.16
CA PRO A 239 5.45 -2.35 -7.83
C PRO A 239 4.59 -1.56 -6.85
N GLY A 240 4.67 -1.86 -5.56
CA GLY A 240 3.74 -1.47 -4.52
C GLY A 240 2.47 -2.33 -4.53
N ASN A 241 1.52 -2.01 -3.66
CA ASN A 241 0.21 -2.67 -3.64
C ASN A 241 -0.75 -2.07 -4.69
N LEU A 242 -1.79 -2.83 -5.08
CA LEU A 242 -2.78 -2.36 -6.07
C LEU A 242 -3.75 -1.33 -5.49
N GLN A 243 -4.02 -1.39 -4.19
CA GLN A 243 -4.96 -0.54 -3.49
C GLN A 243 -4.42 -0.18 -2.11
N GLY A 244 -4.36 1.09 -1.77
CA GLY A 244 -4.04 1.53 -0.42
C GLY A 244 -5.12 1.08 0.57
N ARG A 245 -4.72 0.41 1.64
CA ARG A 245 -5.59 -0.16 2.67
C ARG A 245 -5.52 0.59 3.99
N HIS A 246 -4.51 1.44 4.13
CA HIS A 246 -4.16 2.12 5.38
C HIS A 246 -3.77 3.58 5.11
N PRO A 247 -4.04 4.53 6.03
CA PRO A 247 -3.71 5.94 5.87
C PRO A 247 -2.23 6.29 5.68
N ARG A 248 -1.32 5.33 5.88
CA ARG A 248 0.11 5.49 5.54
C ARG A 248 0.44 5.11 4.09
N GLU A 249 -0.48 4.40 3.42
CA GLU A 249 -0.34 3.97 2.03
C GLU A 249 -0.93 5.01 1.07
N ILE A 250 -0.47 6.25 1.19
CA ILE A 250 -0.95 7.40 0.41
C ILE A 250 -0.55 7.35 -1.07
N GLY A 251 -1.25 8.15 -1.88
CA GLY A 251 -0.93 8.37 -3.29
C GLY A 251 -1.42 7.26 -4.21
N ALA A 252 -0.97 7.32 -5.46
CA ALA A 252 -1.35 6.39 -6.52
C ALA A 252 -0.81 4.98 -6.23
N LYS A 253 -1.67 3.96 -6.43
CA LYS A 253 -1.33 2.55 -6.24
C LYS A 253 -1.59 1.77 -7.53
N GLY A 254 -0.80 0.71 -7.76
CA GLY A 254 -0.92 -0.03 -9.01
C GLY A 254 0.14 -1.08 -9.22
N CYS A 255 0.48 -1.32 -10.48
CA CYS A 255 1.39 -2.36 -10.92
C CYS A 255 2.44 -1.79 -11.89
N SER A 256 3.45 -2.59 -12.22
CA SER A 256 4.45 -2.25 -13.23
C SER A 256 4.12 -2.93 -14.55
N LEU A 257 3.95 -2.14 -15.63
CA LEU A 257 3.92 -2.63 -17.00
C LEU A 257 5.33 -2.58 -17.55
N VAL A 258 5.85 -3.72 -17.94
CA VAL A 258 7.22 -3.87 -18.46
C VAL A 258 7.18 -4.18 -19.95
N THR A 259 7.88 -3.38 -20.73
CA THR A 259 8.01 -3.58 -22.18
C THR A 259 9.40 -4.14 -22.50
N VAL A 260 9.43 -5.17 -23.32
CA VAL A 260 10.63 -5.88 -23.73
C VAL A 260 10.73 -5.84 -25.25
N GLU A 261 11.88 -5.44 -25.77
CA GLU A 261 12.21 -5.47 -27.20
C GLU A 261 13.59 -6.14 -27.36
N ASP A 262 13.74 -7.01 -28.33
CA ASP A 262 14.99 -7.75 -28.60
C ASP A 262 15.59 -8.38 -27.32
N ARG A 263 14.74 -8.97 -26.47
CA ARG A 263 15.09 -9.54 -25.14
C ARG A 263 15.72 -8.55 -24.16
N ARG A 264 15.46 -7.26 -24.32
CA ARG A 264 15.90 -6.20 -23.40
C ARG A 264 14.69 -5.45 -22.89
N ILE A 265 14.72 -5.13 -21.63
CA ILE A 265 13.70 -4.27 -21.02
C ILE A 265 13.94 -2.84 -21.48
N VAL A 266 12.97 -2.28 -22.18
CA VAL A 266 13.03 -0.92 -22.72
C VAL A 266 12.27 0.08 -21.86
N SER A 267 11.20 -0.36 -21.16
CA SER A 267 10.51 0.48 -20.19
C SER A 267 9.92 -0.31 -19.03
N VAL A 268 9.80 0.36 -17.86
CA VAL A 268 9.12 -0.10 -16.64
C VAL A 268 8.22 1.01 -16.15
N GLU A 269 6.95 0.97 -16.55
CA GLU A 269 5.98 2.03 -16.27
C GLU A 269 5.09 1.67 -15.09
N HIS A 270 4.83 2.65 -14.20
CA HIS A 270 3.80 2.49 -13.20
C HIS A 270 2.42 2.71 -13.82
N ARG A 271 1.53 1.75 -13.68
CA ARG A 271 0.14 1.84 -14.15
C ARG A 271 -0.78 1.83 -12.95
N THR A 272 -1.44 2.94 -12.75
CA THR A 272 -2.35 3.16 -11.62
C THR A 272 -3.65 2.39 -11.82
N VAL A 273 -4.03 1.58 -10.84
CA VAL A 273 -5.26 0.77 -10.85
C VAL A 273 -6.09 0.91 -9.58
N ASP A 274 -5.64 1.70 -8.60
CA ASP A 274 -6.40 2.00 -7.38
C ASP A 274 -7.75 2.63 -7.70
N VAL A 275 -8.74 2.33 -6.89
CA VAL A 275 -10.11 2.84 -7.04
C VAL A 275 -10.50 3.80 -5.93
N VAL A 276 -9.74 3.81 -4.85
CA VAL A 276 -9.85 4.76 -3.73
C VAL A 276 -8.44 5.21 -3.37
N ARG A 277 -8.25 6.53 -3.21
CA ARG A 277 -6.93 7.08 -2.92
C ARG A 277 -6.83 7.62 -1.50
N TRP A 278 -5.79 7.21 -0.78
CA TRP A 278 -5.47 7.78 0.51
C TRP A 278 -4.67 9.08 0.36
N ALA A 279 -5.02 10.09 1.17
CA ALA A 279 -4.30 11.35 1.24
C ALA A 279 -3.99 11.74 2.70
N ALA A 280 -2.78 12.26 2.92
CA ALA A 280 -2.43 12.96 4.15
C ALA A 280 -2.57 14.46 3.89
N LEU A 281 -3.36 15.14 4.73
CA LEU A 281 -3.55 16.59 4.70
C LEU A 281 -2.88 17.15 5.94
N ASP A 282 -1.70 17.74 5.79
CA ASP A 282 -0.96 18.36 6.90
C ASP A 282 -1.16 19.88 6.83
N VAL A 283 -1.83 20.44 7.84
CA VAL A 283 -2.19 21.84 7.89
C VAL A 283 -1.52 22.53 9.09
N ASP A 284 -0.70 23.52 8.82
CA ASP A 284 -0.12 24.38 9.84
C ASP A 284 -1.12 25.44 10.29
N ALA A 285 -1.54 25.35 11.55
CA ALA A 285 -2.47 26.26 12.21
C ALA A 285 -1.78 27.50 12.83
N ALA A 286 -0.46 27.64 12.67
CA ALA A 286 0.26 28.76 13.26
C ALA A 286 -0.20 30.10 12.71
N GLY A 287 -0.43 31.08 13.60
CA GLY A 287 -0.70 32.46 13.27
C GLY A 287 -2.02 32.73 12.53
N VAL A 288 -2.98 31.79 12.57
CA VAL A 288 -4.29 31.98 11.92
C VAL A 288 -5.43 31.85 12.91
N GLU A 289 -6.52 32.59 12.65
CA GLU A 289 -7.81 32.42 13.29
C GLU A 289 -8.56 31.23 12.66
N ILE A 290 -9.69 30.82 13.26
CA ILE A 290 -10.48 29.65 12.84
C ILE A 290 -10.87 29.70 11.36
N ASN A 291 -11.31 30.85 10.83
CA ASN A 291 -11.67 31.00 9.42
C ASN A 291 -10.45 30.84 8.49
N GLY A 292 -9.29 31.32 8.93
CA GLY A 292 -8.04 31.14 8.21
C GLY A 292 -7.58 29.69 8.18
N LEU A 293 -7.80 28.94 9.27
CA LEU A 293 -7.55 27.52 9.39
C LEU A 293 -8.44 26.73 8.43
N ILE A 294 -9.75 26.98 8.42
CA ILE A 294 -10.69 26.35 7.48
C ILE A 294 -10.26 26.60 6.03
N GLY A 295 -9.89 27.84 5.67
CA GLY A 295 -9.40 28.14 4.33
C GLY A 295 -8.07 27.45 3.96
N LYS A 296 -7.21 27.12 4.95
CA LYS A 296 -6.03 26.27 4.71
C LYS A 296 -6.45 24.83 4.45
N ILE A 297 -7.39 24.28 5.23
CA ILE A 297 -7.94 22.92 5.04
C ILE A 297 -8.56 22.78 3.67
N GLU A 298 -9.41 23.74 3.25
CA GLU A 298 -10.03 23.75 1.92
C GLU A 298 -9.01 23.67 0.79
N ARG A 299 -7.90 24.40 0.89
CA ARG A 299 -6.82 24.34 -0.12
C ARG A 299 -6.17 22.95 -0.20
N GLU A 300 -5.90 22.33 0.94
CA GLU A 300 -5.33 20.96 0.97
C GLU A 300 -6.31 19.94 0.40
N VAL A 301 -7.62 20.09 0.67
CA VAL A 301 -8.68 19.27 0.09
C VAL A 301 -8.70 19.38 -1.43
N VAL A 302 -8.68 20.63 -1.97
CA VAL A 302 -8.64 20.88 -3.43
C VAL A 302 -7.43 20.21 -4.06
N MET A 303 -6.26 20.33 -3.44
CA MET A 303 -5.04 19.70 -3.94
C MET A 303 -5.13 18.17 -3.92
N ALA A 304 -5.67 17.58 -2.85
CA ALA A 304 -5.84 16.13 -2.75
C ALA A 304 -6.80 15.58 -3.81
N VAL A 305 -7.94 16.23 -4.01
CA VAL A 305 -8.92 15.88 -5.05
C VAL A 305 -8.31 15.99 -6.45
N SER A 306 -7.57 17.06 -6.73
CA SER A 306 -6.88 17.22 -8.01
C SER A 306 -5.87 16.11 -8.29
N LYS A 307 -5.09 15.71 -7.26
CA LYS A 307 -4.11 14.61 -7.38
C LYS A 307 -4.77 13.22 -7.47
N ALA A 308 -6.04 13.10 -7.12
CA ALA A 308 -6.75 11.82 -7.13
C ALA A 308 -7.20 11.38 -8.54
N GLU A 309 -7.12 12.25 -9.55
CA GLU A 309 -7.44 11.90 -10.94
C GLU A 309 -8.85 11.32 -11.10
N GLY A 310 -9.84 11.92 -10.41
CA GLY A 310 -11.24 11.50 -10.44
C GLY A 310 -11.58 10.30 -9.55
N ARG A 311 -10.66 9.87 -8.69
CA ARG A 311 -10.93 8.81 -7.71
C ARG A 311 -11.45 9.36 -6.40
N PRO A 312 -12.34 8.63 -5.71
CA PRO A 312 -12.69 8.90 -4.32
C PRO A 312 -11.46 9.01 -3.41
N VAL A 313 -11.47 9.97 -2.49
CA VAL A 313 -10.34 10.24 -1.58
C VAL A 313 -10.72 9.96 -0.13
N LEU A 314 -9.93 9.15 0.54
CA LEU A 314 -9.94 9.00 2.00
C LEU A 314 -8.79 9.82 2.59
N ALA A 315 -9.12 10.88 3.33
CA ALA A 315 -8.14 11.81 3.84
C ALA A 315 -7.95 11.69 5.36
N ARG A 316 -6.70 11.73 5.81
CA ARG A 316 -6.35 11.95 7.21
C ARG A 316 -5.81 13.36 7.36
N LEU A 317 -6.49 14.18 8.14
CA LEU A 317 -6.10 15.56 8.42
C LEU A 317 -5.26 15.62 9.70
N THR A 318 -4.10 16.27 9.64
CA THR A 318 -3.26 16.57 10.80
C THR A 318 -3.09 18.08 10.90
N LEU A 319 -3.51 18.65 12.03
CA LEU A 319 -3.31 20.04 12.38
C LEU A 319 -2.04 20.16 13.20
N THR A 320 -1.11 21.02 12.80
CA THR A 320 0.19 21.21 13.46
C THR A 320 0.43 22.69 13.77
N GLY A 321 1.53 23.00 14.44
CA GLY A 321 2.00 24.35 14.68
C GLY A 321 1.53 24.98 16.00
N ALA A 322 2.16 26.11 16.34
CA ALA A 322 1.85 26.90 17.52
C ALA A 322 0.67 27.85 17.26
N THR A 323 -0.45 27.68 17.99
CA THR A 323 -1.68 28.46 17.75
C THR A 323 -2.47 28.70 19.03
N ASP A 324 -3.09 29.88 19.14
CA ASP A 324 -4.03 30.22 20.21
C ASP A 324 -5.33 29.40 20.12
N LEU A 325 -5.59 28.77 18.97
CA LEU A 325 -6.73 27.87 18.77
C LEU A 325 -6.56 26.52 19.47
N HIS A 326 -5.35 26.15 19.96
CA HIS A 326 -5.04 24.82 20.48
C HIS A 326 -6.07 24.31 21.50
N GLY A 327 -6.36 25.14 22.53
CA GLY A 327 -7.37 24.77 23.56
C GLY A 327 -8.77 24.57 22.98
N ALA A 328 -9.20 25.43 22.04
CA ALA A 328 -10.50 25.33 21.38
C ALA A 328 -10.60 24.07 20.49
N LEU A 329 -9.53 23.75 19.76
CA LEU A 329 -9.47 22.56 18.90
C LEU A 329 -9.53 21.24 19.69
N LEU A 330 -8.96 21.21 20.90
CA LEU A 330 -9.03 20.06 21.82
C LEU A 330 -10.37 19.99 22.55
N ALA A 331 -10.93 21.15 22.98
CA ALA A 331 -12.16 21.19 23.78
C ALA A 331 -13.39 20.73 23.01
N ASP A 332 -13.46 20.97 21.69
CA ASP A 332 -14.62 20.61 20.85
C ASP A 332 -14.18 19.93 19.55
N THR A 333 -13.60 18.76 19.70
CA THR A 333 -13.13 17.95 18.57
C THR A 333 -14.28 17.49 17.67
N GLU A 334 -15.48 17.23 18.21
CA GLU A 334 -16.64 16.83 17.40
C GLU A 334 -17.09 17.93 16.45
N ARG A 335 -17.16 19.16 16.93
CA ARG A 335 -17.46 20.32 16.11
C ARG A 335 -16.41 20.52 15.02
N LEU A 336 -15.13 20.47 15.38
CA LEU A 336 -14.02 20.58 14.41
C LEU A 336 -14.14 19.52 13.31
N VAL A 337 -14.42 18.27 13.68
CA VAL A 337 -14.64 17.18 12.72
C VAL A 337 -15.81 17.49 11.79
N ALA A 338 -16.91 17.99 12.34
CA ALA A 338 -18.08 18.36 11.55
C ALA A 338 -17.80 19.52 10.56
N GLU A 339 -17.11 20.57 11.01
CA GLU A 339 -16.73 21.72 10.19
C GLU A 339 -15.76 21.32 9.07
N CYS A 340 -14.75 20.51 9.37
CA CYS A 340 -13.80 20.00 8.35
C CYS A 340 -14.49 19.10 7.31
N ARG A 341 -15.44 18.27 7.74
CA ARG A 341 -16.22 17.43 6.82
C ARG A 341 -17.14 18.26 5.95
N ALA A 342 -17.81 19.27 6.52
CA ALA A 342 -18.64 20.20 5.76
C ALA A 342 -17.83 20.95 4.70
N ALA A 343 -16.63 21.44 5.06
CA ALA A 343 -15.72 22.08 4.12
C ALA A 343 -15.29 21.12 3.00
N ALA A 344 -14.94 19.88 3.34
CA ALA A 344 -14.58 18.88 2.35
C ALA A 344 -15.74 18.56 1.38
N ILE A 345 -16.94 18.35 1.89
CA ILE A 345 -18.14 18.08 1.08
C ILE A 345 -18.49 19.26 0.17
N SER A 346 -18.30 20.50 0.62
CA SER A 346 -18.56 21.68 -0.20
C SER A 346 -17.65 21.79 -1.45
N ILE A 347 -16.44 21.17 -1.36
CA ILE A 347 -15.46 21.16 -2.45
C ILE A 347 -15.65 19.93 -3.35
N SER A 348 -15.84 18.78 -2.74
CA SER A 348 -16.03 17.53 -3.48
C SER A 348 -16.86 16.53 -2.69
N GLY A 349 -17.92 16.00 -3.31
CA GLY A 349 -18.69 14.89 -2.76
C GLY A 349 -17.92 13.56 -2.70
N GLU A 350 -16.69 13.52 -3.22
CA GLU A 350 -15.87 12.31 -3.31
C GLU A 350 -14.62 12.36 -2.41
N LEU A 351 -14.58 13.27 -1.43
CA LEU A 351 -13.56 13.28 -0.40
C LEU A 351 -14.17 13.10 0.99
N TRP A 352 -13.67 12.13 1.73
CA TRP A 352 -14.07 11.83 3.11
C TRP A 352 -12.90 11.98 4.06
N VAL A 353 -13.10 12.74 5.13
CA VAL A 353 -12.12 12.89 6.21
C VAL A 353 -12.26 11.70 7.16
N GLU A 354 -11.31 10.76 7.06
CA GLU A 354 -11.30 9.55 7.91
C GLU A 354 -11.05 9.91 9.37
N LYS A 355 -10.01 10.70 9.62
CA LYS A 355 -9.63 11.12 10.98
C LYS A 355 -8.98 12.49 10.97
N ILE A 356 -9.22 13.26 12.05
CA ILE A 356 -8.49 14.49 12.33
C ILE A 356 -7.57 14.24 13.51
N ARG A 357 -6.34 14.67 13.40
CA ARG A 357 -5.32 14.66 14.46
C ARG A 357 -4.95 16.08 14.81
N VAL A 358 -5.18 16.48 16.06
CA VAL A 358 -4.72 17.75 16.59
C VAL A 358 -3.34 17.54 17.20
N ARG A 359 -2.31 18.09 16.56
CA ARG A 359 -0.90 18.08 16.98
C ARG A 359 -0.37 19.53 17.08
N THR A 360 -1.27 20.45 17.29
CA THR A 360 -0.94 21.85 17.58
C THR A 360 -0.42 21.99 19.03
N HIS A 361 0.14 23.12 19.37
CA HIS A 361 0.53 23.46 20.72
C HIS A 361 0.32 24.97 20.93
N LEU A 362 0.28 25.41 22.17
CA LEU A 362 0.19 26.83 22.48
C LEU A 362 1.48 27.55 22.08
N PRO A 363 1.39 28.78 21.54
CA PRO A 363 2.57 29.62 21.37
C PRO A 363 3.30 29.82 22.70
N GLN A 364 4.62 29.85 22.66
CA GLN A 364 5.41 30.30 23.82
C GLN A 364 5.25 31.81 23.98
N VAL A 365 4.16 32.25 24.58
CA VAL A 365 3.92 33.65 24.93
C VAL A 365 4.05 33.79 26.44
N GLU A 366 4.64 34.91 26.91
CA GLU A 366 4.60 35.31 28.30
C GLU A 366 3.14 35.38 28.75
N GLN A 367 2.70 34.38 29.53
CA GLN A 367 1.31 34.27 30.01
C GLN A 367 1.04 35.36 31.07
N ALA A 368 -0.17 35.91 31.06
CA ALA A 368 -0.62 36.82 32.10
C ALA A 368 -0.34 36.22 33.49
N ASP A 369 0.19 37.01 34.44
CA ASP A 369 0.78 36.56 35.71
C ASP A 369 -0.06 35.58 36.51
N MET A 370 -1.41 35.65 36.47
CA MET A 370 -2.30 34.77 37.21
C MET A 370 -2.37 33.35 36.63
N LEU A 371 -2.47 33.20 35.29
CA LEU A 371 -2.48 31.90 34.60
C LEU A 371 -1.11 31.25 34.68
N ALA A 372 -0.04 32.04 34.63
CA ALA A 372 1.33 31.55 34.79
C ALA A 372 1.57 30.99 36.19
N SER A 373 1.08 31.66 37.26
CA SER A 373 1.20 31.17 38.61
C SER A 373 0.41 29.89 38.85
N LEU A 374 -0.81 29.80 38.29
CA LEU A 374 -1.64 28.59 38.36
C LEU A 374 -1.00 27.41 37.63
N ARG A 375 -0.43 27.68 36.45
CA ARG A 375 0.32 26.67 35.69
C ARG A 375 1.53 26.17 36.46
N SER A 376 2.31 27.08 37.05
CA SER A 376 3.49 26.73 37.86
C SER A 376 3.11 25.80 39.01
N ALA A 377 2.07 26.14 39.76
CA ALA A 377 1.59 25.32 40.87
C ALA A 377 1.10 23.94 40.41
N PHE A 378 0.47 23.87 39.24
CA PHE A 378 0.02 22.60 38.64
C PHE A 378 1.20 21.73 38.17
N MET A 379 2.21 22.34 37.54
CA MET A 379 3.40 21.65 37.10
C MET A 379 4.31 21.19 38.24
N GLU A 380 4.45 22.02 39.29
CA GLU A 380 5.15 21.63 40.53
C GLU A 380 4.53 20.38 41.20
N GLY A 381 3.19 20.25 41.12
CA GLY A 381 2.49 19.04 41.59
C GLY A 381 2.88 17.78 40.80
N LEU A 382 3.23 17.92 39.53
CA LEU A 382 3.64 16.79 38.69
C LEU A 382 5.12 16.41 38.83
N ASP A 383 5.95 17.36 39.30
CA ASP A 383 7.35 17.09 39.67
C ASP A 383 7.44 16.21 40.92
N ASP A 384 6.36 16.12 41.72
CA ASP A 384 6.25 15.12 42.77
C ASP A 384 6.12 13.72 42.15
N LYS A 385 7.17 12.93 42.35
CA LYS A 385 7.26 11.58 41.83
C LYS A 385 6.13 10.67 42.29
N ALA A 386 5.60 10.87 43.48
CA ALA A 386 4.49 10.07 44.01
C ALA A 386 3.18 10.37 43.25
N ILE A 387 2.97 11.62 42.85
CA ILE A 387 1.80 12.07 42.09
C ILE A 387 1.92 11.57 40.64
N SER A 388 3.07 11.76 40.00
CA SER A 388 3.28 11.34 38.60
C SER A 388 3.23 9.82 38.46
N ASP A 389 3.87 9.06 39.33
CA ASP A 389 3.81 7.58 39.34
C ASP A 389 2.37 7.08 39.62
N GLY A 390 1.61 7.77 40.49
CA GLY A 390 0.21 7.47 40.75
C GLY A 390 -0.67 7.66 39.51
N LEU A 391 -0.54 8.79 38.83
CA LEU A 391 -1.27 9.07 37.60
C LEU A 391 -0.95 8.07 36.50
N ILE A 392 0.32 7.71 36.29
CA ILE A 392 0.73 6.67 35.31
C ILE A 392 0.08 5.33 35.67
N ALA A 393 0.05 4.96 36.95
CA ALA A 393 -0.59 3.72 37.40
C ALA A 393 -2.10 3.71 37.16
N ASP A 394 -2.79 4.84 37.40
CA ASP A 394 -4.22 4.98 37.12
C ASP A 394 -4.54 4.92 35.62
N LEU A 395 -3.74 5.58 34.81
CA LEU A 395 -3.87 5.50 33.34
C LEU A 395 -3.63 4.09 32.84
N ALA A 396 -2.62 3.37 33.34
CA ALA A 396 -2.37 1.97 33.03
C ALA A 396 -3.50 1.04 33.49
N TYR A 397 -4.14 1.34 34.63
CA TYR A 397 -5.33 0.62 35.12
C TYR A 397 -6.51 0.85 34.18
N LEU A 398 -6.78 2.09 33.77
CA LEU A 398 -7.82 2.43 32.80
C LEU A 398 -7.58 1.72 31.46
N GLN A 399 -6.38 1.78 30.93
CA GLN A 399 -6.01 1.16 29.68
C GLN A 399 -6.27 -0.37 29.66
N ARG A 400 -6.04 -1.05 30.79
CA ARG A 400 -6.32 -2.49 30.91
C ARG A 400 -7.82 -2.82 30.90
N ARG A 401 -8.68 -1.91 31.32
CA ARG A 401 -10.13 -2.09 31.38
C ARG A 401 -10.88 -1.66 30.13
N LEU A 402 -10.24 -0.89 29.27
CA LEU A 402 -10.84 -0.49 27.98
C LEU A 402 -11.00 -1.70 27.05
N PRO A 403 -12.10 -1.77 26.28
CA PRO A 403 -12.22 -2.71 25.15
C PRO A 403 -11.04 -2.58 24.19
N ALA A 404 -10.70 -3.67 23.49
CA ALA A 404 -9.53 -3.72 22.60
C ALA A 404 -9.51 -2.59 21.55
N GLU A 405 -10.67 -2.25 21.02
CA GLU A 405 -10.85 -1.16 20.05
C GLU A 405 -10.57 0.22 20.66
N ALA A 406 -11.11 0.48 21.87
CA ALA A 406 -10.85 1.73 22.58
C ALA A 406 -9.39 1.87 22.99
N ARG A 407 -8.72 0.77 23.37
CA ARG A 407 -7.27 0.76 23.67
C ARG A 407 -6.42 1.14 22.46
N LYS A 408 -6.83 0.69 21.26
CA LYS A 408 -6.13 1.01 20.01
C LYS A 408 -6.37 2.47 19.58
N ALA A 409 -7.52 3.04 19.95
CA ALA A 409 -7.89 4.43 19.64
C ALA A 409 -7.29 5.45 20.61
N LEU A 410 -7.21 5.11 21.93
CA LEU A 410 -6.69 5.94 23.00
C LEU A 410 -5.27 5.49 23.35
N ALA A 411 -4.28 6.16 22.76
CA ALA A 411 -2.87 5.99 23.16
C ALA A 411 -2.64 6.72 24.50
N LEU A 412 -2.98 6.08 25.63
CA LEU A 412 -2.71 6.64 26.93
C LEU A 412 -1.21 6.56 27.25
N PRO A 413 -0.63 7.61 27.87
CA PRO A 413 0.78 7.64 28.22
C PRO A 413 1.15 6.55 29.23
N SER A 414 2.33 5.98 29.04
CA SER A 414 2.91 4.93 29.89
C SER A 414 4.22 5.35 30.55
N ASP A 415 4.67 6.57 30.29
CA ASP A 415 5.92 7.14 30.81
C ASP A 415 5.77 8.62 31.15
N ALA A 416 6.77 9.18 31.81
CA ALA A 416 6.76 10.56 32.25
C ALA A 416 6.67 11.58 31.08
N GLN A 417 7.29 11.29 29.95
CA GLN A 417 7.24 12.19 28.79
C GLN A 417 5.84 12.25 28.17
N GLY A 418 5.20 11.11 28.03
CA GLY A 418 3.82 11.03 27.53
C GLY A 418 2.83 11.66 28.51
N LEU A 419 3.05 11.49 29.84
CA LEU A 419 2.24 12.14 30.87
C LEU A 419 2.37 13.66 30.79
N GLN A 420 3.59 14.18 30.57
CA GLN A 420 3.83 15.61 30.41
C GLN A 420 3.04 16.17 29.24
N ALA A 421 3.08 15.51 28.09
CA ALA A 421 2.33 15.92 26.89
C ALA A 421 0.80 15.92 27.14
N LEU A 422 0.26 14.91 27.82
CA LEU A 422 -1.15 14.86 28.19
C LEU A 422 -1.55 16.02 29.13
N VAL A 423 -0.67 16.36 30.04
CA VAL A 423 -0.89 17.49 31.00
C VAL A 423 -0.82 18.82 30.26
N ASP A 424 0.08 19.02 29.34
CA ASP A 424 0.15 20.23 28.52
C ASP A 424 -1.13 20.42 27.70
N ASP A 425 -1.66 19.34 27.10
CA ASP A 425 -2.95 19.35 26.40
C ASP A 425 -4.13 19.66 27.36
N ALA A 426 -4.16 19.02 28.53
CA ALA A 426 -5.19 19.27 29.53
C ALA A 426 -5.14 20.73 30.06
N TRP A 427 -3.94 21.26 30.25
CA TRP A 427 -3.75 22.66 30.60
C TRP A 427 -4.29 23.61 29.52
N ALA A 428 -4.03 23.30 28.24
CA ALA A 428 -4.52 24.13 27.14
C ALA A 428 -6.06 24.22 27.13
N VAL A 429 -6.75 23.09 27.38
CA VAL A 429 -8.21 23.06 27.51
C VAL A 429 -8.68 23.89 28.73
N ALA A 430 -8.05 23.72 29.88
CA ALA A 430 -8.38 24.46 31.08
C ALA A 430 -8.15 25.98 30.93
N ALA A 431 -7.03 26.40 30.39
CA ALA A 431 -6.70 27.79 30.13
C ALA A 431 -7.67 28.43 29.12
N HIS A 432 -8.08 27.69 28.08
CA HIS A 432 -9.11 28.14 27.15
C HIS A 432 -10.46 28.36 27.83
N ALA A 433 -10.89 27.43 28.67
CA ALA A 433 -12.15 27.53 29.44
C ALA A 433 -12.13 28.69 30.40
N LEU A 434 -11.02 28.90 31.14
CA LEU A 434 -10.85 30.06 32.07
C LEU A 434 -10.83 31.37 31.30
N GLY A 435 -10.16 31.47 30.16
CA GLY A 435 -10.13 32.69 29.33
C GLY A 435 -11.48 33.04 28.68
N GLN A 436 -12.41 32.10 28.59
CA GLN A 436 -13.79 32.36 28.13
C GLN A 436 -14.68 32.89 29.25
N MET A 437 -14.38 32.61 30.53
CA MET A 437 -15.14 33.12 31.68
C MET A 437 -14.94 34.63 31.93
N ASP A 438 -13.83 35.19 31.42
CA ASP A 438 -13.48 36.62 31.56
C ASP A 438 -13.94 37.49 30.36
N ARG A 439 -14.68 36.94 29.40
CA ARG A 439 -15.29 37.73 28.33
C ARG A 439 -16.71 38.10 28.68
N PRO A 440 -17.01 39.44 28.84
CA PRO A 440 -18.34 39.93 29.23
C PRO A 440 -19.43 39.62 28.19
#